data_3506be13bf299a5837f41ef3060cedac
#
_entry.id   3506be13bf299a5837f41ef3060cedac
#
_cell.length_a   1.000
_cell.length_b   1.000
_cell.length_c   1.000
_cell.angle_alpha   90.00
_cell.angle_beta   90.00
_cell.angle_gamma   90.00
#
_symmetry.space_group_name_H-M   'P 1'
#
loop_
_entity.id
_entity.type
_entity.pdbx_description
1 polymer ?
#
loop_
_entity_poly.entity_id
_entity_poly.type
_entity_poly.pdbx_seq_one_letter_code
_entity_poly.pdbx_strand_id
1 'polypeptide(L)'
;MDPINHLIIGAGPAGLAVAGRLRQAGQDFTILEQTGQVGSAWATHYDRLCLHTVKGLSHLPGMDFPSNYPTYVPRRELLDYFEQYARKFNIEPNFHQEVTNIQRQDDHWIVTTNKTIYHTKSVIVTTGLNRVPVVPHWEGEQAFGGTIIHSRDYKNPTPYQGKKVLVIGMGNTGAEIALDLAEHGVETYLSVRSPIAIVPRDVAGRPVQVTAKTLDKLPWGIGDWLGTQIRKLVIGNLGKYGVPLSRVHPAVQLRETGKTPVIDLGTVAMIKEGKIQVVPDIARFTPSGVVLQDGRPLTIGATILATGYRANLEDFIPGISNFLDANGYPQSAIGFGGFTGMYFVGFDNYKLGGILGTIYQDSEEVVTALSHPRRG
;
A
#
# COMPACT_ATOMS: atom_id res chain seq x y z
N MET A 1 33.78 6.98 15.84
CA MET A 1 32.76 6.04 16.36
C MET A 1 32.79 4.81 15.49
N ASP A 2 32.72 3.63 16.07
CA ASP A 2 32.60 2.41 15.27
C ASP A 2 31.31 2.42 14.49
N PRO A 3 31.30 1.95 13.23
CA PRO A 3 30.11 1.95 12.41
C PRO A 3 29.04 1.03 13.02
N ILE A 4 27.79 1.47 12.96
CA ILE A 4 26.61 0.68 13.33
C ILE A 4 26.59 -0.58 12.46
N ASN A 5 26.23 -1.74 13.02
CA ASN A 5 26.15 -2.96 12.22
C ASN A 5 24.99 -2.88 11.21
N HIS A 6 23.78 -2.59 11.69
CA HIS A 6 22.58 -2.58 10.89
C HIS A 6 21.76 -1.32 11.18
N LEU A 7 21.46 -0.53 10.14
CA LEU A 7 20.62 0.66 10.21
C LEU A 7 19.34 0.43 9.44
N ILE A 8 18.20 0.43 10.13
CA ILE A 8 16.86 0.27 9.56
C ILE A 8 16.24 1.65 9.36
N ILE A 9 15.68 1.91 8.18
CA ILE A 9 15.04 3.18 7.83
C ILE A 9 13.53 3.00 7.73
N GLY A 10 12.80 3.50 8.72
CA GLY A 10 11.36 3.42 8.88
C GLY A 10 10.93 2.43 9.95
N ALA A 11 10.07 2.86 10.88
CA ALA A 11 9.47 2.03 11.93
C ALA A 11 8.02 1.63 11.61
N GLY A 12 7.72 1.42 10.32
CA GLY A 12 6.51 0.76 9.85
C GLY A 12 6.57 -0.77 10.04
N PRO A 13 5.57 -1.51 9.57
CA PRO A 13 5.52 -2.97 9.73
C PRO A 13 6.75 -3.69 9.16
N ALA A 14 7.35 -3.19 8.08
CA ALA A 14 8.56 -3.76 7.50
C ALA A 14 9.77 -3.59 8.42
N GLY A 15 10.00 -2.37 8.94
CA GLY A 15 11.08 -2.11 9.90
C GLY A 15 10.91 -2.88 11.19
N LEU A 16 9.69 -2.95 11.71
CA LEU A 16 9.40 -3.75 12.90
C LEU A 16 9.67 -5.24 12.68
N ALA A 17 9.28 -5.80 11.53
CA ALA A 17 9.51 -7.20 11.19
C ALA A 17 11.01 -7.55 11.14
N VAL A 18 11.80 -6.69 10.48
CA VAL A 18 13.27 -6.84 10.43
C VAL A 18 13.88 -6.72 11.83
N ALA A 19 13.51 -5.66 12.55
CA ALA A 19 14.02 -5.42 13.92
C ALA A 19 13.69 -6.58 14.87
N GLY A 20 12.47 -7.11 14.82
CA GLY A 20 12.08 -8.26 15.63
C GLY A 20 12.89 -9.52 15.32
N ARG A 21 13.15 -9.81 14.03
CA ARG A 21 13.98 -10.94 13.62
C ARG A 21 15.46 -10.74 14.00
N LEU A 22 16.02 -9.54 13.83
CA LEU A 22 17.40 -9.23 14.27
C LEU A 22 17.54 -9.39 15.78
N ARG A 23 16.56 -8.94 16.55
CA ARG A 23 16.54 -9.12 18.01
C ARG A 23 16.51 -10.60 18.39
N GLN A 24 15.70 -11.42 17.71
CA GLN A 24 15.68 -12.87 17.91
C GLN A 24 17.00 -13.55 17.54
N ALA A 25 17.73 -13.02 16.55
CA ALA A 25 19.04 -13.49 16.14
C ALA A 25 20.21 -12.95 17.02
N GLY A 26 19.90 -12.15 18.06
CA GLY A 26 20.91 -11.55 18.93
C GLY A 26 21.79 -10.50 18.25
N GLN A 27 21.28 -9.86 17.18
CA GLN A 27 22.01 -8.84 16.42
C GLN A 27 21.59 -7.44 16.83
N ASP A 28 22.55 -6.55 16.97
CA ASP A 28 22.33 -5.15 17.28
C ASP A 28 21.98 -4.35 16.02
N PHE A 29 21.04 -3.42 16.17
CA PHE A 29 20.60 -2.53 15.11
C PHE A 29 20.21 -1.15 15.67
N THR A 30 20.20 -0.18 14.79
CA THR A 30 19.56 1.12 15.01
C THR A 30 18.40 1.26 14.04
N ILE A 31 17.25 1.79 14.49
CA ILE A 31 16.10 2.06 13.65
C ILE A 31 15.75 3.54 13.69
N LEU A 32 15.56 4.15 12.52
CA LEU A 32 15.21 5.56 12.34
C LEU A 32 13.76 5.68 11.88
N GLU A 33 13.04 6.62 12.44
CA GLU A 33 11.68 6.95 12.04
C GLU A 33 11.52 8.47 11.91
N GLN A 34 10.94 8.93 10.79
CA GLN A 34 10.76 10.36 10.52
C GLN A 34 9.70 11.01 11.41
N THR A 35 8.74 10.24 11.90
CA THR A 35 7.64 10.72 12.77
C THR A 35 7.93 10.44 14.25
N GLY A 36 6.93 10.66 15.11
CA GLY A 36 7.02 10.39 16.54
C GLY A 36 6.42 9.06 17.00
N GLN A 37 6.07 8.15 16.09
CA GLN A 37 5.41 6.89 16.46
C GLN A 37 5.70 5.75 15.47
N VAL A 38 5.58 4.51 15.92
CA VAL A 38 5.63 3.34 15.04
C VAL A 38 4.37 3.23 14.19
N GLY A 39 4.49 2.65 12.99
CA GLY A 39 3.33 2.45 12.11
C GLY A 39 2.69 3.72 11.58
N SER A 40 3.40 4.83 11.55
CA SER A 40 2.92 6.18 11.23
C SER A 40 2.13 6.27 9.93
N ALA A 41 2.55 5.54 8.88
CA ALA A 41 1.81 5.51 7.62
C ALA A 41 0.38 4.97 7.78
N TRP A 42 0.18 4.00 8.67
CA TRP A 42 -1.14 3.46 9.00
C TRP A 42 -1.96 4.42 9.87
N ALA A 43 -1.33 5.14 10.76
CA ALA A 43 -1.99 6.14 11.61
C ALA A 43 -2.65 7.26 10.80
N THR A 44 -2.08 7.60 9.65
CA THR A 44 -2.59 8.68 8.79
C THR A 44 -3.71 8.26 7.83
N HIS A 45 -4.03 6.97 7.71
CA HIS A 45 -5.14 6.49 6.88
C HIS A 45 -6.52 6.87 7.42
N TYR A 46 -7.56 6.66 6.60
CA TYR A 46 -8.96 6.93 6.92
C TYR A 46 -9.53 5.99 8.00
N ASP A 47 -10.57 6.45 8.68
CA ASP A 47 -11.05 5.85 9.94
C ASP A 47 -11.59 4.43 9.77
N ARG A 48 -12.32 4.13 8.68
CA ARG A 48 -12.90 2.81 8.43
C ARG A 48 -11.91 1.74 7.98
N LEU A 49 -10.64 2.10 7.70
CA LEU A 49 -9.67 1.16 7.13
C LEU A 49 -9.50 -0.08 7.97
N CYS A 50 -9.68 -1.23 7.35
CA CYS A 50 -9.33 -2.55 7.87
C CYS A 50 -8.32 -3.22 6.96
N LEU A 51 -7.57 -4.19 7.47
CA LEU A 51 -6.80 -5.08 6.60
C LEU A 51 -7.75 -5.78 5.62
N HIS A 52 -7.38 -5.79 4.34
CA HIS A 52 -8.11 -6.55 3.32
C HIS A 52 -7.72 -8.03 3.30
N THR A 53 -6.68 -8.37 4.05
CA THR A 53 -6.15 -9.73 4.22
C THR A 53 -6.47 -10.25 5.61
N VAL A 54 -6.66 -11.58 5.72
CA VAL A 54 -7.02 -12.21 6.99
C VAL A 54 -5.88 -12.14 8.02
N LYS A 55 -6.21 -11.95 9.30
CA LYS A 55 -5.24 -11.80 10.39
C LYS A 55 -4.21 -12.93 10.44
N GLY A 56 -4.61 -14.18 10.21
CA GLY A 56 -3.69 -15.31 10.23
C GLY A 56 -2.64 -15.35 9.13
N LEU A 57 -2.72 -14.43 8.14
CA LEU A 57 -1.75 -14.27 7.05
C LEU A 57 -1.10 -12.88 7.04
N SER A 58 -1.31 -12.09 8.08
CA SER A 58 -0.93 -10.67 8.12
C SER A 58 -0.16 -10.28 9.38
N HIS A 59 0.15 -11.22 10.27
CA HIS A 59 0.94 -10.96 11.47
C HIS A 59 2.42 -10.75 11.16
N LEU A 60 3.13 -10.07 12.04
CA LEU A 60 4.58 -9.94 11.98
C LEU A 60 5.29 -11.17 12.57
N PRO A 61 6.57 -11.41 12.23
CA PRO A 61 7.32 -12.56 12.73
C PRO A 61 7.39 -12.63 14.25
N GLY A 62 7.16 -13.82 14.81
CA GLY A 62 7.29 -14.07 16.24
C GLY A 62 6.18 -13.52 17.14
N MET A 63 5.10 -12.94 16.55
CA MET A 63 3.94 -12.48 17.30
C MET A 63 2.68 -12.51 16.44
N ASP A 64 1.76 -13.42 16.78
CA ASP A 64 0.44 -13.46 16.16
C ASP A 64 -0.44 -12.29 16.63
N PHE A 65 -1.50 -11.99 15.86
CA PHE A 65 -2.55 -11.08 16.35
C PHE A 65 -3.29 -11.69 17.55
N PRO A 66 -3.75 -10.87 18.50
CA PRO A 66 -4.62 -11.32 19.57
C PRO A 66 -5.82 -12.12 19.06
N SER A 67 -6.20 -13.19 19.78
CA SER A 67 -7.30 -14.09 19.37
C SER A 67 -8.64 -13.38 19.24
N ASN A 68 -8.88 -12.37 20.07
CA ASN A 68 -10.09 -11.53 20.08
C ASN A 68 -10.17 -10.52 18.95
N TYR A 69 -9.10 -10.30 18.16
CA TYR A 69 -9.17 -9.42 17.00
C TYR A 69 -10.01 -10.04 15.88
N PRO A 70 -10.77 -9.25 15.12
CA PRO A 70 -11.59 -9.75 14.03
C PRO A 70 -10.73 -10.33 12.89
N THR A 71 -11.38 -11.06 11.96
CA THR A 71 -10.70 -11.66 10.78
C THR A 71 -9.93 -10.63 9.96
N TYR A 72 -10.52 -9.47 9.77
CA TYR A 72 -9.93 -8.31 9.09
C TYR A 72 -9.66 -7.24 10.13
N VAL A 73 -8.40 -7.07 10.50
CA VAL A 73 -7.99 -6.22 11.63
C VAL A 73 -8.19 -4.75 11.27
N PRO A 74 -9.01 -3.99 12.04
CA PRO A 74 -9.18 -2.57 11.85
C PRO A 74 -7.88 -1.79 12.12
N ARG A 75 -7.77 -0.61 11.52
CA ARG A 75 -6.61 0.27 11.62
C ARG A 75 -6.16 0.53 13.06
N ARG A 76 -7.09 0.78 13.97
CA ARG A 76 -6.79 1.08 15.37
C ARG A 76 -6.11 -0.10 16.06
N GLU A 77 -6.71 -1.28 15.96
CA GLU A 77 -6.16 -2.51 16.54
C GLU A 77 -4.83 -2.90 15.88
N LEU A 78 -4.65 -2.57 14.60
CA LEU A 78 -3.38 -2.79 13.92
C LEU A 78 -2.27 -1.89 14.47
N LEU A 79 -2.56 -0.64 14.78
CA LEU A 79 -1.60 0.27 15.42
C LEU A 79 -1.26 -0.19 16.83
N ASP A 80 -2.26 -0.57 17.63
CA ASP A 80 -2.06 -1.16 18.96
C ASP A 80 -1.16 -2.41 18.90
N TYR A 81 -1.34 -3.24 17.88
CA TYR A 81 -0.50 -4.41 17.63
C TYR A 81 0.95 -4.02 17.30
N PHE A 82 1.19 -3.01 16.48
CA PHE A 82 2.56 -2.56 16.16
C PHE A 82 3.28 -2.01 17.40
N GLU A 83 2.58 -1.28 18.25
CA GLU A 83 3.15 -0.84 19.52
C GLU A 83 3.45 -2.00 20.48
N GLN A 84 2.54 -2.98 20.58
CA GLN A 84 2.77 -4.18 21.37
C GLN A 84 3.96 -4.98 20.83
N TYR A 85 4.10 -5.07 19.51
CA TYR A 85 5.22 -5.71 18.85
C TYR A 85 6.55 -5.02 19.21
N ALA A 86 6.61 -3.70 19.08
CA ALA A 86 7.79 -2.93 19.45
C ALA A 86 8.18 -3.16 20.91
N ARG A 87 7.20 -3.12 21.84
CA ARG A 87 7.45 -3.42 23.27
C ARG A 87 7.95 -4.85 23.50
N LYS A 88 7.33 -5.86 22.87
CA LYS A 88 7.71 -7.27 23.02
C LYS A 88 9.16 -7.54 22.63
N PHE A 89 9.64 -6.89 21.57
CA PHE A 89 10.99 -7.12 21.05
C PHE A 89 11.99 -6.03 21.48
N ASN A 90 11.65 -5.15 22.42
CA ASN A 90 12.47 -4.02 22.87
C ASN A 90 13.04 -3.23 21.69
N ILE A 91 12.14 -2.84 20.77
CA ILE A 91 12.45 -2.02 19.60
C ILE A 91 12.20 -0.56 19.98
N GLU A 92 13.25 0.24 20.00
CA GLU A 92 13.22 1.67 20.36
C GLU A 92 13.70 2.50 19.17
N PRO A 93 12.75 3.02 18.33
CA PRO A 93 13.12 3.84 17.19
C PRO A 93 13.66 5.20 17.62
N ASN A 94 14.70 5.67 16.93
CA ASN A 94 15.10 7.05 16.94
C ASN A 94 14.09 7.89 16.15
N PHE A 95 13.15 8.50 16.82
CA PHE A 95 12.08 9.29 16.23
C PHE A 95 12.54 10.64 15.71
N HIS A 96 11.75 11.23 14.80
CA HIS A 96 12.01 12.52 14.17
C HIS A 96 13.36 12.58 13.45
N GLN A 97 13.74 11.45 12.84
CA GLN A 97 14.94 11.25 12.02
C GLN A 97 14.52 11.01 10.56
N GLU A 98 14.41 12.06 9.78
CA GLU A 98 14.14 11.96 8.37
C GLU A 98 15.45 11.73 7.61
N VAL A 99 15.56 10.60 6.93
CA VAL A 99 16.71 10.31 6.07
C VAL A 99 16.60 11.10 4.78
N THR A 100 17.62 11.89 4.48
CA THR A 100 17.66 12.77 3.31
C THR A 100 18.66 12.33 2.25
N ASN A 101 19.68 11.53 2.64
CA ASN A 101 20.66 11.00 1.69
C ASN A 101 21.30 9.72 2.20
N ILE A 102 21.56 8.77 1.30
CA ILE A 102 22.32 7.55 1.55
C ILE A 102 23.36 7.41 0.46
N GLN A 103 24.60 7.31 0.84
CA GLN A 103 25.70 7.12 -0.10
C GLN A 103 26.71 6.12 0.42
N ARG A 104 27.38 5.42 -0.49
CA ARG A 104 28.46 4.51 -0.13
C ARG A 104 29.77 5.27 0.01
N GLN A 105 30.53 4.92 1.05
CA GLN A 105 31.90 5.37 1.21
C GLN A 105 32.76 4.15 1.59
N ASP A 106 33.66 3.75 0.71
CA ASP A 106 34.51 2.57 0.84
C ASP A 106 33.69 1.29 1.13
N ASP A 107 33.82 0.71 2.31
CA ASP A 107 33.19 -0.53 2.74
C ASP A 107 31.92 -0.32 3.59
N HIS A 108 31.53 0.91 3.83
CA HIS A 108 30.37 1.26 4.66
C HIS A 108 29.41 2.25 3.98
N TRP A 109 28.26 2.46 4.59
CA TRP A 109 27.24 3.40 4.16
C TRP A 109 27.21 4.62 5.06
N ILE A 110 27.08 5.80 4.47
CA ILE A 110 26.79 7.05 5.15
C ILE A 110 25.34 7.37 4.95
N VAL A 111 24.60 7.51 6.05
CA VAL A 111 23.17 7.86 6.07
C VAL A 111 23.04 9.20 6.74
N THR A 112 22.62 10.20 5.97
CA THR A 112 22.37 11.56 6.43
C THR A 112 20.90 11.75 6.77
N THR A 113 20.64 12.30 7.94
CA THR A 113 19.30 12.68 8.38
C THR A 113 19.19 14.20 8.52
N ASN A 114 17.99 14.68 8.77
CA ASN A 114 17.72 16.08 9.15
C ASN A 114 18.42 16.49 10.46
N LYS A 115 18.99 15.57 11.24
CA LYS A 115 19.62 15.85 12.55
C LYS A 115 21.09 15.48 12.64
N THR A 116 21.50 14.37 12.03
CA THR A 116 22.85 13.82 12.19
C THR A 116 23.23 12.89 11.03
N ILE A 117 24.46 12.42 11.06
CA ILE A 117 25.02 11.49 10.09
C ILE A 117 25.34 10.17 10.82
N TYR A 118 24.94 9.06 10.20
CA TYR A 118 25.23 7.69 10.67
C TYR A 118 26.19 7.00 9.72
N HIS A 119 27.14 6.24 10.29
CA HIS A 119 28.01 5.32 9.56
C HIS A 119 27.57 3.89 9.87
N THR A 120 27.30 3.09 8.86
CA THR A 120 26.78 1.74 9.06
C THR A 120 27.32 0.74 8.04
N LYS A 121 27.48 -0.52 8.44
CA LYS A 121 27.89 -1.61 7.53
C LYS A 121 26.77 -2.03 6.60
N SER A 122 25.52 -1.95 7.04
CA SER A 122 24.37 -2.28 6.22
C SER A 122 23.20 -1.31 6.45
N VAL A 123 22.46 -1.04 5.38
CA VAL A 123 21.23 -0.24 5.38
C VAL A 123 20.06 -1.11 5.00
N ILE A 124 19.01 -1.11 5.80
CA ILE A 124 17.76 -1.80 5.51
C ILE A 124 16.67 -0.75 5.27
N VAL A 125 16.27 -0.58 4.02
CA VAL A 125 15.26 0.36 3.58
C VAL A 125 13.88 -0.26 3.77
N THR A 126 13.04 0.36 4.62
CA THR A 126 11.70 -0.12 4.97
C THR A 126 10.68 1.01 4.93
N THR A 127 10.90 2.00 4.05
CA THR A 127 10.11 3.24 3.94
C THR A 127 8.75 3.04 3.29
N GLY A 128 8.48 1.84 2.74
CA GLY A 128 7.21 1.44 2.18
C GLY A 128 6.89 2.00 0.79
N LEU A 129 5.86 1.42 0.16
CA LEU A 129 5.41 1.76 -1.19
C LEU A 129 4.62 3.07 -1.26
N ASN A 130 3.92 3.43 -0.18
CA ASN A 130 2.98 4.55 -0.12
C ASN A 130 3.62 5.80 0.49
N ARG A 131 4.87 6.11 0.10
CA ARG A 131 5.63 7.22 0.68
C ARG A 131 5.18 8.57 0.14
N VAL A 132 5.12 8.73 -1.17
CA VAL A 132 4.83 10.01 -1.83
C VAL A 132 3.51 9.91 -2.59
N PRO A 133 2.50 10.77 -2.30
CA PRO A 133 1.25 10.83 -3.06
C PRO A 133 1.49 11.19 -4.53
N VAL A 134 0.77 10.52 -5.42
CA VAL A 134 0.73 10.92 -6.83
C VAL A 134 -0.40 11.94 -6.99
N VAL A 135 -0.04 13.19 -7.27
CA VAL A 135 -1.00 14.29 -7.45
C VAL A 135 -0.91 14.76 -8.91
N PRO A 136 -1.77 14.26 -9.81
CA PRO A 136 -1.88 14.77 -11.17
C PRO A 136 -2.45 16.20 -11.17
N HIS A 137 -2.11 16.96 -12.19
CA HIS A 137 -2.63 18.30 -12.41
C HIS A 137 -3.51 18.34 -13.64
N TRP A 138 -4.57 19.15 -13.61
CA TRP A 138 -5.50 19.35 -14.70
C TRP A 138 -5.66 20.83 -15.00
N GLU A 139 -5.96 21.12 -16.24
CA GLU A 139 -6.35 22.47 -16.66
C GLU A 139 -7.56 22.96 -15.84
N GLY A 140 -7.51 24.19 -15.37
CA GLY A 140 -8.61 24.85 -14.66
C GLY A 140 -8.74 24.48 -13.17
N GLU A 141 -7.88 23.63 -12.61
CA GLU A 141 -7.98 23.22 -11.18
C GLU A 141 -7.87 24.40 -10.21
N GLN A 142 -7.07 25.41 -10.54
CA GLN A 142 -6.91 26.61 -9.71
C GLN A 142 -8.17 27.49 -9.64
N ALA A 143 -9.05 27.40 -10.64
CA ALA A 143 -10.32 28.12 -10.69
C ALA A 143 -11.47 27.35 -10.00
N PHE A 144 -11.25 26.10 -9.62
CA PHE A 144 -12.27 25.27 -8.99
C PHE A 144 -12.63 25.81 -7.59
N GLY A 145 -13.90 26.15 -7.39
CA GLY A 145 -14.40 26.70 -6.14
C GLY A 145 -14.63 25.66 -5.02
N GLY A 146 -14.45 24.38 -5.32
CA GLY A 146 -14.56 23.29 -4.34
C GLY A 146 -13.20 22.90 -3.73
N THR A 147 -13.18 21.75 -3.08
CA THR A 147 -11.99 21.20 -2.42
C THR A 147 -11.38 20.08 -3.24
N ILE A 148 -10.06 20.11 -3.45
CA ILE A 148 -9.29 18.99 -4.02
C ILE A 148 -8.34 18.51 -2.93
N ILE A 149 -8.44 17.21 -2.57
CA ILE A 149 -7.51 16.57 -1.63
C ILE A 149 -6.99 15.26 -2.19
N HIS A 150 -5.81 14.84 -1.75
CA HIS A 150 -5.37 13.47 -1.96
C HIS A 150 -6.03 12.54 -0.93
N SER A 151 -6.23 11.26 -1.28
CA SER A 151 -6.80 10.24 -0.40
C SER A 151 -6.06 10.04 0.93
N ARG A 152 -4.79 10.47 1.02
CA ARG A 152 -4.02 10.54 2.27
C ARG A 152 -4.68 11.42 3.32
N ASP A 153 -5.32 12.51 2.88
CA ASP A 153 -5.91 13.52 3.76
C ASP A 153 -7.38 13.23 4.07
N TYR A 154 -7.99 12.28 3.35
CA TYR A 154 -9.34 11.81 3.66
C TYR A 154 -9.34 11.04 4.98
N LYS A 155 -10.31 11.33 5.86
CA LYS A 155 -10.48 10.64 7.16
C LYS A 155 -11.83 9.93 7.24
N ASN A 156 -12.91 10.65 6.97
CA ASN A 156 -14.28 10.14 7.06
C ASN A 156 -15.22 11.02 6.22
N PRO A 157 -16.50 10.61 6.01
CA PRO A 157 -17.43 11.33 5.15
C PRO A 157 -18.01 12.61 5.74
N THR A 158 -17.77 12.91 7.03
CA THR A 158 -18.41 14.05 7.72
C THR A 158 -18.22 15.42 7.01
N PRO A 159 -17.01 15.80 6.51
CA PRO A 159 -16.82 17.08 5.83
C PRO A 159 -17.51 17.18 4.46
N TYR A 160 -18.05 16.08 3.97
CA TYR A 160 -18.62 15.96 2.61
C TYR A 160 -20.15 15.86 2.61
N GLN A 161 -20.80 15.90 3.77
CA GLN A 161 -22.26 15.89 3.88
C GLN A 161 -22.88 17.02 3.08
N GLY A 162 -23.92 16.71 2.30
CA GLY A 162 -24.63 17.66 1.43
C GLY A 162 -23.85 18.10 0.17
N LYS A 163 -22.65 17.56 -0.06
CA LYS A 163 -21.85 17.84 -1.27
C LYS A 163 -21.97 16.71 -2.29
N LYS A 164 -21.70 17.06 -3.55
CA LYS A 164 -21.40 16.09 -4.61
C LYS A 164 -19.90 15.87 -4.64
N VAL A 165 -19.45 14.63 -4.49
CA VAL A 165 -18.02 14.29 -4.37
C VAL A 165 -17.60 13.41 -5.54
N LEU A 166 -16.51 13.77 -6.20
CA LEU A 166 -15.84 12.97 -7.22
C LEU A 166 -14.61 12.29 -6.61
N VAL A 167 -14.59 10.97 -6.60
CA VAL A 167 -13.40 10.17 -6.29
C VAL A 167 -12.70 9.80 -7.60
N ILE A 168 -11.43 10.15 -7.75
CA ILE A 168 -10.65 9.87 -8.96
C ILE A 168 -9.75 8.66 -8.75
N GLY A 169 -10.03 7.60 -9.48
CA GLY A 169 -9.31 6.33 -9.44
C GLY A 169 -10.04 5.26 -8.62
N MET A 170 -10.18 4.08 -9.21
CA MET A 170 -10.78 2.89 -8.59
C MET A 170 -9.71 1.82 -8.31
N GLY A 171 -8.73 2.19 -7.46
CA GLY A 171 -7.92 1.23 -6.71
C GLY A 171 -8.65 0.84 -5.41
N ASN A 172 -8.00 0.05 -4.52
CA ASN A 172 -8.60 -0.32 -3.23
C ASN A 172 -9.03 0.92 -2.44
N THR A 173 -8.17 1.93 -2.34
CA THR A 173 -8.46 3.19 -1.63
C THR A 173 -9.65 3.93 -2.22
N GLY A 174 -9.69 4.10 -3.55
CA GLY A 174 -10.79 4.86 -4.18
C GLY A 174 -12.13 4.13 -4.10
N ALA A 175 -12.13 2.81 -4.25
CA ALA A 175 -13.33 1.99 -4.09
C ALA A 175 -13.88 2.08 -2.65
N GLU A 176 -13.00 2.01 -1.65
CA GLU A 176 -13.40 2.05 -0.24
C GLU A 176 -13.83 3.45 0.20
N ILE A 177 -13.19 4.53 -0.27
CA ILE A 177 -13.61 5.91 0.00
C ILE A 177 -14.95 6.20 -0.66
N ALA A 178 -15.16 5.76 -1.91
CA ALA A 178 -16.46 5.92 -2.58
C ALA A 178 -17.58 5.17 -1.85
N LEU A 179 -17.28 3.96 -1.36
CA LEU A 179 -18.20 3.18 -0.53
C LEU A 179 -18.53 3.92 0.77
N ASP A 180 -17.52 4.44 1.47
CA ASP A 180 -17.69 5.17 2.72
C ASP A 180 -18.60 6.40 2.56
N LEU A 181 -18.34 7.19 1.52
CA LEU A 181 -19.17 8.35 1.17
C LEU A 181 -20.63 7.95 0.87
N ALA A 182 -20.83 6.94 0.03
CA ALA A 182 -22.16 6.50 -0.38
C ALA A 182 -22.96 5.88 0.77
N GLU A 183 -22.34 5.10 1.65
CA GLU A 183 -22.99 4.54 2.84
C GLU A 183 -23.49 5.62 3.81
N HIS A 184 -22.83 6.79 3.81
CA HIS A 184 -23.21 7.94 4.63
C HIS A 184 -24.07 8.97 3.89
N GLY A 185 -24.64 8.60 2.72
CA GLY A 185 -25.59 9.45 1.99
C GLY A 185 -24.99 10.61 1.21
N VAL A 186 -23.67 10.61 0.99
CA VAL A 186 -23.00 11.61 0.15
C VAL A 186 -23.22 11.26 -1.31
N GLU A 187 -23.62 12.21 -2.16
CA GLU A 187 -23.76 12.01 -3.60
C GLU A 187 -22.36 11.77 -4.21
N THR A 188 -22.10 10.52 -4.61
CA THR A 188 -20.75 10.04 -4.91
C THR A 188 -20.60 9.66 -6.37
N TYR A 189 -19.59 10.24 -7.01
CA TYR A 189 -19.13 9.92 -8.35
C TYR A 189 -17.75 9.25 -8.26
N LEU A 190 -17.52 8.23 -9.09
CA LEU A 190 -16.27 7.49 -9.13
C LEU A 190 -15.72 7.48 -10.57
N SER A 191 -14.60 8.17 -10.78
CA SER A 191 -13.93 8.21 -12.08
C SER A 191 -13.07 6.98 -12.29
N VAL A 192 -13.33 6.25 -13.39
CA VAL A 192 -12.61 5.01 -13.74
C VAL A 192 -12.04 5.14 -15.15
N ARG A 193 -10.70 5.32 -15.23
CA ARG A 193 -9.98 5.56 -16.47
C ARG A 193 -9.62 4.29 -17.25
N SER A 194 -9.23 3.24 -16.56
CA SER A 194 -8.64 2.05 -17.19
C SER A 194 -9.29 0.77 -16.69
N PRO A 195 -9.19 -0.33 -17.46
CA PRO A 195 -9.69 -1.63 -17.03
C PRO A 195 -9.10 -2.07 -15.69
N ILE A 196 -9.97 -2.54 -14.80
CA ILE A 196 -9.61 -2.97 -13.45
C ILE A 196 -9.98 -4.43 -13.20
N ALA A 197 -9.15 -5.10 -12.41
CA ALA A 197 -9.48 -6.40 -11.86
C ALA A 197 -10.16 -6.20 -10.50
N ILE A 198 -11.33 -6.80 -10.31
CA ILE A 198 -12.08 -6.76 -9.05
C ILE A 198 -12.26 -8.18 -8.55
N VAL A 199 -12.03 -8.40 -7.26
CA VAL A 199 -12.28 -9.67 -6.57
C VAL A 199 -13.13 -9.41 -5.33
N PRO A 200 -14.11 -10.27 -5.01
CA PRO A 200 -14.83 -10.13 -3.74
C PRO A 200 -13.89 -10.44 -2.58
N ARG A 201 -14.05 -9.75 -1.44
CA ARG A 201 -13.30 -10.06 -0.22
C ARG A 201 -13.71 -11.42 0.35
N ASP A 202 -15.01 -11.67 0.38
CA ASP A 202 -15.62 -12.89 0.90
C ASP A 202 -16.58 -13.51 -0.12
N VAL A 203 -16.66 -14.83 -0.15
CA VAL A 203 -17.67 -15.59 -0.92
C VAL A 203 -18.30 -16.61 0.02
N ALA A 204 -19.64 -16.55 0.14
CA ALA A 204 -20.41 -17.41 1.05
C ALA A 204 -19.85 -17.43 2.48
N GLY A 205 -19.44 -16.26 3.00
CA GLY A 205 -18.90 -16.09 4.34
C GLY A 205 -17.46 -16.58 4.54
N ARG A 206 -16.78 -16.96 3.46
CA ARG A 206 -15.37 -17.42 3.51
C ARG A 206 -14.46 -16.41 2.81
N PRO A 207 -13.32 -16.03 3.44
CA PRO A 207 -12.33 -15.15 2.83
C PRO A 207 -11.79 -15.72 1.51
N VAL A 208 -11.86 -14.92 0.43
CA VAL A 208 -11.35 -15.33 -0.89
C VAL A 208 -9.85 -15.57 -0.87
N GLN A 209 -9.11 -14.84 -0.04
CA GLN A 209 -7.67 -15.04 0.13
C GLN A 209 -7.33 -16.46 0.59
N VAL A 210 -8.08 -17.01 1.54
CA VAL A 210 -7.89 -18.40 2.02
C VAL A 210 -8.27 -19.41 0.93
N THR A 211 -9.39 -19.15 0.25
CA THR A 211 -9.85 -19.98 -0.87
C THR A 211 -8.84 -19.96 -2.02
N ALA A 212 -8.29 -18.80 -2.38
CA ALA A 212 -7.28 -18.66 -3.42
C ALA A 212 -6.01 -19.48 -3.13
N LYS A 213 -5.49 -19.44 -1.89
CA LYS A 213 -4.37 -20.29 -1.47
C LYS A 213 -4.64 -21.80 -1.61
N THR A 214 -5.89 -22.20 -1.43
CA THR A 214 -6.29 -23.60 -1.60
C THR A 214 -6.41 -23.96 -3.09
N LEU A 215 -6.98 -23.06 -3.88
CA LEU A 215 -7.13 -23.24 -5.33
C LEU A 215 -5.78 -23.22 -6.06
N ASP A 216 -4.81 -22.43 -5.60
CA ASP A 216 -3.46 -22.34 -6.16
C ASP A 216 -2.69 -23.68 -6.09
N LYS A 217 -3.10 -24.59 -5.19
CA LYS A 217 -2.55 -25.94 -5.07
C LYS A 217 -3.13 -26.93 -6.09
N LEU A 218 -4.19 -26.56 -6.82
CA LEU A 218 -4.78 -27.42 -7.84
C LEU A 218 -3.94 -27.41 -9.12
N PRO A 219 -3.69 -28.58 -9.72
CA PRO A 219 -2.88 -28.68 -10.94
C PRO A 219 -3.60 -28.07 -12.15
N TRP A 220 -2.83 -27.74 -13.19
CA TRP A 220 -3.33 -27.43 -14.54
C TRP A 220 -4.19 -26.16 -14.67
N GLY A 221 -4.05 -25.17 -13.81
CA GLY A 221 -4.82 -23.92 -13.88
C GLY A 221 -6.31 -24.09 -13.55
N ILE A 222 -6.74 -25.23 -13.02
CA ILE A 222 -8.13 -25.47 -12.59
C ILE A 222 -8.54 -24.46 -11.53
N GLY A 223 -7.63 -24.10 -10.62
CA GLY A 223 -7.88 -23.12 -9.60
C GLY A 223 -8.18 -21.73 -10.17
N ASP A 224 -7.41 -21.30 -11.16
CA ASP A 224 -7.60 -20.00 -11.85
C ASP A 224 -8.91 -19.96 -12.62
N TRP A 225 -9.27 -21.06 -13.29
CA TRP A 225 -10.55 -21.19 -13.99
C TRP A 225 -11.73 -21.09 -13.00
N LEU A 226 -11.71 -21.87 -11.91
CA LEU A 226 -12.75 -21.84 -10.88
C LEU A 226 -12.87 -20.44 -10.26
N GLY A 227 -11.76 -19.81 -9.89
CA GLY A 227 -11.73 -18.45 -9.37
C GLY A 227 -12.34 -17.44 -10.35
N THR A 228 -12.08 -17.61 -11.66
CA THR A 228 -12.69 -16.78 -12.70
C THR A 228 -14.21 -16.95 -12.78
N GLN A 229 -14.73 -18.19 -12.70
CA GLN A 229 -16.18 -18.42 -12.72
C GLN A 229 -16.87 -17.85 -11.49
N ILE A 230 -16.29 -18.05 -10.29
CA ILE A 230 -16.79 -17.48 -9.04
C ILE A 230 -16.83 -15.95 -9.14
N ARG A 231 -15.75 -15.33 -9.63
CA ARG A 231 -15.70 -13.87 -9.83
C ARG A 231 -16.78 -13.39 -10.77
N LYS A 232 -16.98 -14.04 -11.92
CA LYS A 232 -18.02 -13.70 -12.89
C LYS A 232 -19.43 -13.78 -12.29
N LEU A 233 -19.67 -14.78 -11.46
CA LEU A 233 -20.96 -14.96 -10.80
C LEU A 233 -21.23 -13.86 -9.75
N VAL A 234 -20.23 -13.56 -8.90
CA VAL A 234 -20.38 -12.61 -7.78
C VAL A 234 -20.34 -11.16 -8.26
N ILE A 235 -19.33 -10.81 -9.05
CA ILE A 235 -19.14 -9.43 -9.54
C ILE A 235 -20.13 -9.10 -10.66
N GLY A 236 -20.35 -10.05 -11.59
CA GLY A 236 -21.24 -9.87 -12.73
C GLY A 236 -20.65 -8.94 -13.81
N ASN A 237 -21.52 -8.47 -14.70
CA ASN A 237 -21.15 -7.54 -15.76
C ASN A 237 -21.29 -6.10 -15.27
N LEU A 238 -20.18 -5.45 -14.96
CA LEU A 238 -20.14 -4.04 -14.55
C LEU A 238 -20.01 -3.06 -15.72
N GLY A 239 -19.77 -3.54 -16.94
CA GLY A 239 -19.66 -2.69 -18.13
C GLY A 239 -20.91 -1.83 -18.35
N LYS A 240 -22.10 -2.36 -18.06
CA LYS A 240 -23.37 -1.60 -18.15
C LYS A 240 -23.49 -0.45 -17.14
N TYR A 241 -22.64 -0.42 -16.13
CA TYR A 241 -22.55 0.65 -15.14
C TYR A 241 -21.31 1.56 -15.36
N GLY A 242 -20.62 1.40 -16.50
CA GLY A 242 -19.47 2.24 -16.85
C GLY A 242 -18.12 1.76 -16.27
N VAL A 243 -18.06 0.61 -15.58
CA VAL A 243 -16.81 0.07 -15.05
C VAL A 243 -16.15 -0.85 -16.08
N PRO A 244 -15.01 -0.48 -16.67
CA PRO A 244 -14.27 -1.37 -17.55
C PRO A 244 -13.58 -2.47 -16.72
N LEU A 245 -13.94 -3.73 -16.96
CA LEU A 245 -13.31 -4.86 -16.29
C LEU A 245 -12.12 -5.37 -17.08
N SER A 246 -11.01 -5.66 -16.36
CA SER A 246 -9.84 -6.32 -16.93
C SER A 246 -10.21 -7.73 -17.43
N ARG A 247 -9.71 -8.08 -18.63
CA ARG A 247 -9.81 -9.42 -19.19
C ARG A 247 -8.72 -10.36 -18.66
N VAL A 248 -7.64 -9.78 -18.10
CA VAL A 248 -6.53 -10.53 -17.51
C VAL A 248 -6.95 -11.07 -16.15
N HIS A 249 -6.55 -12.30 -15.83
CA HIS A 249 -6.79 -12.89 -14.53
C HIS A 249 -6.12 -12.04 -13.42
N PRO A 250 -6.78 -11.76 -12.27
CA PRO A 250 -6.22 -10.88 -11.23
C PRO A 250 -4.84 -11.29 -10.72
N ALA A 251 -4.60 -12.60 -10.54
CA ALA A 251 -3.30 -13.10 -10.09
C ALA A 251 -2.20 -12.92 -11.15
N VAL A 252 -2.53 -13.10 -12.43
CA VAL A 252 -1.60 -12.86 -13.56
C VAL A 252 -1.29 -11.38 -13.64
N GLN A 253 -2.31 -10.51 -13.60
CA GLN A 253 -2.11 -9.06 -13.59
C GLN A 253 -1.18 -8.63 -12.44
N LEU A 254 -1.38 -9.15 -11.23
CA LEU A 254 -0.53 -8.84 -10.08
C LEU A 254 0.93 -9.26 -10.34
N ARG A 255 1.16 -10.50 -10.76
CA ARG A 255 2.50 -11.05 -11.00
C ARG A 255 3.24 -10.34 -12.12
N GLU A 256 2.54 -9.92 -13.19
CA GLU A 256 3.17 -9.29 -14.34
C GLU A 256 3.35 -7.78 -14.20
N THR A 257 2.43 -7.12 -13.50
CA THR A 257 2.38 -5.64 -13.48
C THR A 257 2.50 -5.02 -12.09
N GLY A 258 2.50 -5.80 -11.02
CA GLY A 258 2.44 -5.30 -9.65
C GLY A 258 1.12 -4.60 -9.28
N LYS A 259 0.10 -4.64 -10.17
CA LYS A 259 -1.19 -4.00 -9.91
C LYS A 259 -2.09 -4.91 -9.09
N THR A 260 -2.27 -4.57 -7.84
CA THR A 260 -3.19 -5.28 -6.93
C THR A 260 -4.64 -5.16 -7.44
N PRO A 261 -5.41 -6.26 -7.49
CA PRO A 261 -6.82 -6.19 -7.79
C PRO A 261 -7.57 -5.39 -6.71
N VAL A 262 -8.67 -4.77 -7.11
CA VAL A 262 -9.60 -4.14 -6.16
C VAL A 262 -10.32 -5.23 -5.38
N ILE A 263 -10.21 -5.18 -4.06
CA ILE A 263 -10.93 -6.07 -3.15
C ILE A 263 -12.27 -5.41 -2.82
N ASP A 264 -13.36 -5.98 -3.35
CA ASP A 264 -14.69 -5.42 -3.16
C ASP A 264 -15.19 -5.64 -1.73
N LEU A 265 -15.49 -4.53 -1.05
CA LEU A 265 -16.06 -4.48 0.30
C LEU A 265 -17.55 -4.12 0.29
N GLY A 266 -18.16 -3.98 -0.90
CA GLY A 266 -19.53 -3.52 -1.07
C GLY A 266 -19.69 -2.42 -2.14
N THR A 267 -18.60 -1.89 -2.66
CA THR A 267 -18.59 -0.84 -3.70
C THR A 267 -19.35 -1.28 -4.94
N VAL A 268 -19.20 -2.54 -5.35
CA VAL A 268 -19.91 -3.12 -6.49
C VAL A 268 -21.44 -3.10 -6.27
N ALA A 269 -21.91 -3.38 -5.07
CA ALA A 269 -23.33 -3.32 -4.73
C ALA A 269 -23.85 -1.88 -4.84
N MET A 270 -23.14 -0.91 -4.26
CA MET A 270 -23.50 0.51 -4.32
C MET A 270 -23.52 1.06 -5.75
N ILE A 271 -22.60 0.60 -6.62
CA ILE A 271 -22.61 0.93 -8.05
C ILE A 271 -23.88 0.35 -8.73
N LYS A 272 -24.22 -0.92 -8.46
CA LYS A 272 -25.40 -1.58 -9.04
C LYS A 272 -26.72 -0.94 -8.57
N GLU A 273 -26.75 -0.43 -7.35
CA GLU A 273 -27.88 0.29 -6.76
C GLU A 273 -27.95 1.77 -7.23
N GLY A 274 -26.97 2.26 -7.98
CA GLY A 274 -26.90 3.64 -8.45
C GLY A 274 -26.52 4.67 -7.37
N LYS A 275 -26.11 4.21 -6.18
CA LYS A 275 -25.62 5.08 -5.09
C LYS A 275 -24.21 5.61 -5.34
N ILE A 276 -23.41 4.89 -6.11
CA ILE A 276 -22.15 5.36 -6.67
C ILE A 276 -22.30 5.43 -8.18
N GLN A 277 -22.16 6.62 -8.74
CA GLN A 277 -22.24 6.85 -10.17
C GLN A 277 -20.85 6.79 -10.80
N VAL A 278 -20.60 5.81 -11.66
CA VAL A 278 -19.32 5.69 -12.38
C VAL A 278 -19.30 6.66 -13.55
N VAL A 279 -18.21 7.41 -13.66
CA VAL A 279 -18.00 8.39 -14.72
C VAL A 279 -16.66 8.15 -15.42
N PRO A 280 -16.50 8.58 -16.69
CA PRO A 280 -15.22 8.57 -17.38
C PRO A 280 -14.17 9.41 -16.65
N ASP A 281 -12.93 9.38 -17.16
CA ASP A 281 -11.87 10.26 -16.67
C ASP A 281 -12.23 11.75 -16.91
N ILE A 282 -11.59 12.64 -16.16
CA ILE A 282 -11.80 14.07 -16.30
C ILE A 282 -10.85 14.66 -17.36
N ALA A 283 -11.38 15.61 -18.13
CA ALA A 283 -10.62 16.37 -19.11
C ALA A 283 -10.03 17.63 -18.47
N ARG A 284 -10.83 18.40 -17.73
CA ARG A 284 -10.42 19.63 -17.06
C ARG A 284 -11.36 20.00 -15.92
N PHE A 285 -10.91 20.86 -15.04
CA PHE A 285 -11.75 21.52 -14.03
C PHE A 285 -12.45 22.76 -14.57
N THR A 286 -13.51 23.17 -13.90
CA THR A 286 -14.28 24.41 -14.08
C THR A 286 -14.53 25.03 -12.69
N PRO A 287 -14.95 26.30 -12.60
CA PRO A 287 -15.26 26.89 -11.29
C PRO A 287 -16.28 26.10 -10.45
N SER A 288 -17.23 25.39 -11.07
CA SER A 288 -18.30 24.66 -10.37
C SER A 288 -18.17 23.13 -10.43
N GLY A 289 -17.10 22.59 -11.03
CA GLY A 289 -16.96 21.14 -11.19
C GLY A 289 -15.91 20.73 -12.19
N VAL A 290 -16.24 19.71 -13.00
CA VAL A 290 -15.32 19.16 -14.03
C VAL A 290 -16.04 19.00 -15.36
N VAL A 291 -15.27 18.92 -16.43
CA VAL A 291 -15.69 18.39 -17.73
C VAL A 291 -15.08 17.01 -17.88
N LEU A 292 -15.90 16.02 -18.16
CA LEU A 292 -15.47 14.63 -18.37
C LEU A 292 -14.88 14.46 -19.78
N GLN A 293 -14.14 13.38 -20.00
CA GLN A 293 -13.54 13.06 -21.32
C GLN A 293 -14.54 12.88 -22.44
N ASP A 294 -15.81 12.57 -22.12
CA ASP A 294 -16.89 12.48 -23.09
C ASP A 294 -17.62 13.82 -23.34
N GLY A 295 -17.07 14.92 -22.81
CA GLY A 295 -17.56 16.28 -22.98
C GLY A 295 -18.65 16.71 -22.01
N ARG A 296 -19.21 15.81 -21.20
CA ARG A 296 -20.28 16.15 -20.24
C ARG A 296 -19.74 16.96 -19.07
N PRO A 297 -20.41 18.07 -18.69
CA PRO A 297 -20.09 18.77 -17.45
C PRO A 297 -20.66 18.01 -16.25
N LEU A 298 -19.90 18.03 -15.14
CA LEU A 298 -20.33 17.47 -13.85
C LEU A 298 -20.08 18.50 -12.75
N THR A 299 -21.14 18.98 -12.13
CA THR A 299 -21.05 19.89 -10.98
C THR A 299 -20.72 19.10 -9.71
N ILE A 300 -19.67 19.47 -9.04
CA ILE A 300 -19.19 18.83 -7.78
C ILE A 300 -18.69 19.88 -6.79
N GLY A 301 -18.75 19.56 -5.50
CA GLY A 301 -18.25 20.42 -4.43
C GLY A 301 -16.90 19.96 -3.85
N ALA A 302 -16.48 18.73 -4.15
CA ALA A 302 -15.18 18.21 -3.71
C ALA A 302 -14.65 17.11 -4.64
N THR A 303 -13.33 16.98 -4.68
CA THR A 303 -12.63 15.92 -5.41
C THR A 303 -11.63 15.25 -4.47
N ILE A 304 -11.62 13.91 -4.46
CA ILE A 304 -10.67 13.10 -3.71
C ILE A 304 -9.82 12.31 -4.69
N LEU A 305 -8.51 12.60 -4.71
CA LEU A 305 -7.54 11.97 -5.58
C LEU A 305 -7.10 10.62 -4.99
N ALA A 306 -7.70 9.52 -5.42
CA ALA A 306 -7.30 8.17 -5.07
C ALA A 306 -6.32 7.62 -6.14
N THR A 307 -5.35 8.44 -6.50
CA THR A 307 -4.42 8.27 -7.62
C THR A 307 -3.16 7.49 -7.27
N GLY A 308 -3.07 7.04 -6.01
CA GLY A 308 -2.01 6.17 -5.51
C GLY A 308 -0.77 6.92 -5.04
N TYR A 309 0.32 6.16 -4.92
CA TYR A 309 1.58 6.61 -4.32
C TYR A 309 2.78 6.09 -5.10
N ARG A 310 3.95 6.64 -4.80
CA ARG A 310 5.26 6.15 -5.24
C ARG A 310 6.19 6.00 -4.05
N ALA A 311 7.12 5.04 -4.13
CA ALA A 311 8.17 4.87 -3.13
C ALA A 311 9.20 6.00 -3.19
N ASN A 312 9.50 6.52 -4.40
CA ASN A 312 10.45 7.60 -4.68
C ASN A 312 11.78 7.42 -3.92
N LEU A 313 12.40 6.26 -4.10
CA LEU A 313 13.67 5.93 -3.44
C LEU A 313 14.81 6.81 -3.94
N GLU A 314 14.70 7.31 -5.15
CA GLU A 314 15.66 8.24 -5.78
C GLU A 314 15.81 9.56 -5.00
N ASP A 315 14.81 9.96 -4.22
CA ASP A 315 14.85 11.19 -3.43
C ASP A 315 16.00 11.19 -2.41
N PHE A 316 16.40 10.00 -1.93
CA PHE A 316 17.40 9.88 -0.87
C PHE A 316 18.45 8.79 -1.11
N ILE A 317 18.36 8.02 -2.20
CA ILE A 317 19.38 7.03 -2.60
C ILE A 317 19.87 7.37 -4.01
N PRO A 318 20.90 8.19 -4.14
CA PRO A 318 21.45 8.58 -5.44
C PRO A 318 21.86 7.36 -6.28
N GLY A 319 21.49 7.37 -7.56
CA GLY A 319 21.86 6.33 -8.52
C GLY A 319 21.06 5.03 -8.43
N ILE A 320 20.04 4.94 -7.58
CA ILE A 320 19.25 3.71 -7.40
C ILE A 320 18.38 3.36 -8.62
N SER A 321 18.13 4.28 -9.53
CA SER A 321 17.23 4.08 -10.70
C SER A 321 17.58 2.82 -11.49
N ASN A 322 18.87 2.46 -11.61
CA ASN A 322 19.30 1.24 -12.30
C ASN A 322 18.98 -0.06 -11.53
N PHE A 323 18.64 0.05 -10.25
CA PHE A 323 18.24 -1.06 -9.39
C PHE A 323 16.73 -1.18 -9.24
N LEU A 324 15.97 -0.24 -9.80
CA LEU A 324 14.51 -0.23 -9.75
C LEU A 324 13.92 -0.86 -11.03
N ASP A 325 12.73 -1.43 -10.88
CA ASP A 325 11.90 -1.87 -12.00
C ASP A 325 11.11 -0.71 -12.63
N ALA A 326 10.29 -1.00 -13.62
CA ALA A 326 9.45 -0.01 -14.32
C ALA A 326 8.38 0.66 -13.41
N ASN A 327 8.08 0.09 -12.24
CA ASN A 327 7.16 0.64 -11.25
C ASN A 327 7.88 1.45 -10.17
N GLY A 328 9.22 1.54 -10.22
CA GLY A 328 10.04 2.21 -9.21
C GLY A 328 10.25 1.37 -7.94
N TYR A 329 10.15 0.04 -8.04
CA TYR A 329 10.40 -0.87 -6.93
C TYR A 329 11.77 -1.55 -7.07
N PRO A 330 12.47 -1.83 -5.96
CA PRO A 330 13.72 -2.60 -5.99
C PRO A 330 13.52 -3.97 -6.68
N GLN A 331 14.44 -4.31 -7.57
CA GLN A 331 14.40 -5.60 -8.30
C GLN A 331 14.68 -6.81 -7.42
N SER A 332 15.24 -6.61 -6.23
CA SER A 332 15.57 -7.64 -5.24
C SER A 332 15.51 -7.08 -3.83
N ALA A 333 15.16 -7.92 -2.86
CA ALA A 333 15.25 -7.60 -1.43
C ALA A 333 16.72 -7.43 -0.97
N ILE A 334 17.67 -8.02 -1.67
CA ILE A 334 19.11 -7.94 -1.38
C ILE A 334 19.79 -7.15 -2.49
N GLY A 335 20.44 -6.05 -2.11
CA GLY A 335 21.22 -5.21 -3.03
C GLY A 335 22.46 -5.91 -3.57
N PHE A 336 22.80 -5.65 -4.83
CA PHE A 336 23.98 -6.17 -5.50
C PHE A 336 24.70 -5.04 -6.24
N GLY A 337 25.94 -5.33 -6.70
CA GLY A 337 26.78 -4.33 -7.35
C GLY A 337 27.08 -3.14 -6.44
N GLY A 338 26.79 -1.94 -6.90
CA GLY A 338 26.96 -0.70 -6.13
C GLY A 338 26.10 -0.62 -4.86
N PHE A 339 25.08 -1.47 -4.74
CA PHE A 339 24.15 -1.52 -3.60
C PHE A 339 24.41 -2.71 -2.65
N THR A 340 25.54 -3.40 -2.77
CA THR A 340 25.95 -4.47 -1.83
C THR A 340 25.98 -3.92 -0.40
N GLY A 341 25.29 -4.60 0.54
CA GLY A 341 25.10 -4.13 1.93
C GLY A 341 23.88 -3.24 2.14
N MET A 342 23.08 -3.00 1.08
CA MET A 342 21.76 -2.39 1.16
C MET A 342 20.69 -3.47 0.98
N TYR A 343 19.58 -3.36 1.71
CA TYR A 343 18.48 -4.32 1.73
C TYR A 343 17.15 -3.59 1.67
N PHE A 344 16.13 -4.26 1.10
CA PHE A 344 14.81 -3.66 0.86
C PHE A 344 13.72 -4.61 1.34
N VAL A 345 12.83 -4.15 2.22
CA VAL A 345 11.74 -4.98 2.75
C VAL A 345 10.40 -4.26 2.58
N GLY A 346 9.43 -5.01 2.05
CA GLY A 346 8.07 -4.50 1.84
C GLY A 346 7.90 -3.69 0.57
N PHE A 347 8.70 -3.97 -0.47
CA PHE A 347 8.59 -3.34 -1.79
C PHE A 347 8.10 -4.30 -2.87
N ASP A 348 8.15 -5.61 -2.65
CA ASP A 348 7.66 -6.60 -3.61
C ASP A 348 6.12 -6.64 -3.61
N ASN A 349 5.53 -5.95 -4.57
CA ASN A 349 4.07 -5.90 -4.76
C ASN A 349 3.56 -6.92 -5.79
N TYR A 350 4.39 -7.89 -6.20
CA TYR A 350 4.05 -8.91 -7.19
C TYR A 350 3.57 -10.22 -6.56
N LYS A 351 3.78 -10.39 -5.25
CA LYS A 351 3.42 -11.60 -4.51
C LYS A 351 1.96 -11.61 -4.07
N LEU A 352 1.35 -12.78 -4.12
CA LEU A 352 0.04 -13.03 -3.52
C LEU A 352 0.16 -13.05 -1.98
N GLY A 353 -0.83 -12.48 -1.30
CA GLY A 353 -0.87 -12.52 0.18
C GLY A 353 -0.92 -11.15 0.84
N GLY A 354 -0.79 -10.09 0.05
CA GLY A 354 -0.79 -8.70 0.54
C GLY A 354 0.54 -8.29 1.16
N ILE A 355 0.68 -6.99 1.38
CA ILE A 355 1.97 -6.39 1.77
C ILE A 355 2.53 -6.93 3.09
N LEU A 356 1.70 -7.24 4.10
CA LEU A 356 2.18 -7.80 5.37
C LEU A 356 2.72 -9.23 5.20
N GLY A 357 2.08 -10.03 4.33
CA GLY A 357 2.59 -11.36 3.98
C GLY A 357 3.93 -11.30 3.24
N THR A 358 4.09 -10.33 2.35
CA THR A 358 5.37 -10.05 1.66
C THR A 358 6.44 -9.62 2.66
N ILE A 359 6.13 -8.69 3.56
CA ILE A 359 7.04 -8.23 4.62
C ILE A 359 7.53 -9.40 5.48
N TYR A 360 6.64 -10.34 5.81
CA TYR A 360 7.01 -11.53 6.57
C TYR A 360 8.10 -12.34 5.86
N GLN A 361 7.96 -12.56 4.55
CA GLN A 361 8.93 -13.32 3.74
C GLN A 361 10.22 -12.54 3.48
N ASP A 362 10.12 -11.29 3.04
CA ASP A 362 11.28 -10.46 2.74
C ASP A 362 12.15 -10.25 3.99
N SER A 363 11.54 -10.03 5.16
CA SER A 363 12.28 -9.88 6.41
C SER A 363 13.06 -11.14 6.81
N GLU A 364 12.57 -12.33 6.46
CA GLU A 364 13.29 -13.60 6.67
C GLU A 364 14.50 -13.72 5.75
N GLU A 365 14.28 -13.44 4.47
CA GLU A 365 15.35 -13.48 3.46
C GLU A 365 16.48 -12.50 3.81
N VAL A 366 16.12 -11.26 4.15
CA VAL A 366 17.08 -10.21 4.47
C VAL A 366 17.87 -10.54 5.75
N VAL A 367 17.21 -10.96 6.83
CA VAL A 367 17.90 -11.27 8.08
C VAL A 367 18.77 -12.52 7.95
N THR A 368 18.37 -13.50 7.14
CA THR A 368 19.19 -14.66 6.80
C THR A 368 20.47 -14.23 6.06
N ALA A 369 20.36 -13.33 5.09
CA ALA A 369 21.50 -12.80 4.36
C ALA A 369 22.43 -11.97 5.24
N LEU A 370 21.91 -11.18 6.18
CA LEU A 370 22.69 -10.42 7.16
C LEU A 370 23.46 -11.33 8.13
N SER A 371 22.85 -12.47 8.50
CA SER A 371 23.49 -13.44 9.42
C SER A 371 24.56 -14.29 8.74
N HIS A 372 24.50 -14.45 7.42
CA HIS A 372 25.42 -15.24 6.61
C HIS A 372 25.90 -14.42 5.41
N PRO A 373 26.68 -13.35 5.64
CA PRO A 373 27.18 -12.53 4.53
C PRO A 373 27.97 -13.42 3.57
N ARG A 374 27.53 -13.45 2.30
CA ARG A 374 28.30 -14.14 1.25
C ARG A 374 29.67 -13.47 1.19
N ARG A 375 30.72 -14.23 1.46
CA ARG A 375 32.09 -13.78 1.19
C ARG A 375 32.17 -13.57 -0.33
N GLY A 376 32.30 -12.32 -0.75
CA GLY A 376 32.52 -11.92 -2.15
C GLY A 376 33.89 -12.35 -2.64
#